data_18e6ee82dd9303d095376a55ed642e6b
#
_entry.id   18e6ee82dd9303d095376a55ed642e6b
#
_cell.length_a   1.000
_cell.length_b   1.000
_cell.length_c   1.000
_cell.angle_alpha   90.00
_cell.angle_beta   90.00
_cell.angle_gamma   90.00
#
_symmetry.space_group_name_H-M   'P 1'
#
loop_
_entity.id
_entity.type
_entity.pdbx_description
1 polymer ?
#
loop_
_entity_poly.entity_id
_entity_poly.type
_entity_poly.pdbx_seq_one_letter_code
_entity_poly.pdbx_strand_id
1 'polypeptide(L)'
;LEQFVATGDSEVPAYLTVFGLRTPDADGRLNEDKTLVEIGCGIGRMTCAFTCEYGTVVACDLDAGFLERCIETVGQFGKVDRLRTSHVIDGHTLDLPPDSADVTFSYITLQHCTPDDALELAAEAVRVVRPGGKVALNFRGPATSDVVVVPAGRLVRSTFRIPTVGDWL
;
A
#
# COMPACT_ATOMS: atom_id res chain seq x y z
N LEU A 1 3.30 -5.01 -20.72
CA LEU A 1 3.85 -4.73 -19.42
C LEU A 1 4.05 -3.21 -19.24
N GLU A 2 4.74 -2.53 -20.15
CA GLU A 2 5.01 -1.07 -20.08
C GLU A 2 3.75 -0.23 -19.88
N GLN A 3 2.70 -0.42 -20.68
CA GLN A 3 1.42 0.28 -20.50
C GLN A 3 0.76 -0.01 -19.14
N PHE A 4 0.93 -1.21 -18.62
CA PHE A 4 0.40 -1.59 -17.31
C PHE A 4 1.14 -0.87 -16.17
N VAL A 5 2.46 -0.79 -16.24
CA VAL A 5 3.27 -0.03 -15.26
C VAL A 5 2.98 1.47 -15.35
N ALA A 6 2.85 2.02 -16.55
CA ALA A 6 2.53 3.44 -16.76
C ALA A 6 1.23 3.88 -16.07
N THR A 7 0.26 2.98 -15.86
CA THR A 7 -0.93 3.30 -15.06
C THR A 7 -0.58 3.50 -13.59
N GLY A 8 0.34 2.70 -13.04
CA GLY A 8 0.86 2.90 -11.67
C GLY A 8 1.58 4.24 -11.52
N ASP A 9 2.42 4.60 -12.49
CA ASP A 9 3.14 5.88 -12.50
C ASP A 9 2.21 7.10 -12.49
N SER A 10 1.02 6.98 -13.11
CA SER A 10 0.03 8.04 -13.10
C SER A 10 -0.84 8.07 -11.85
N GLU A 11 -1.18 6.91 -11.29
CA GLU A 11 -2.08 6.76 -10.14
C GLU A 11 -1.38 7.03 -8.81
N VAL A 12 -0.16 6.51 -8.61
CA VAL A 12 0.57 6.61 -7.33
C VAL A 12 0.75 8.05 -6.87
N PRO A 13 1.21 9.01 -7.69
CA PRO A 13 1.33 10.40 -7.26
C PRO A 13 0.01 11.02 -6.80
N ALA A 14 -1.11 10.65 -7.45
CA ALA A 14 -2.44 11.11 -7.06
C ALA A 14 -2.83 10.56 -5.68
N TYR A 15 -2.64 9.26 -5.42
CA TYR A 15 -2.92 8.64 -4.12
C TYR A 15 -2.02 9.21 -3.01
N LEU A 16 -0.72 9.36 -3.28
CA LEU A 16 0.21 9.95 -2.31
C LEU A 16 -0.20 11.36 -1.90
N THR A 17 -0.72 12.14 -2.85
CA THR A 17 -1.21 13.50 -2.60
C THR A 17 -2.52 13.48 -1.82
N VAL A 18 -3.52 12.72 -2.29
CA VAL A 18 -4.86 12.68 -1.69
C VAL A 18 -4.82 12.16 -0.25
N PHE A 19 -3.99 11.17 0.03
CA PHE A 19 -3.86 10.59 1.38
C PHE A 19 -2.79 11.28 2.24
N GLY A 20 -2.15 12.33 1.72
CA GLY A 20 -1.09 13.03 2.43
C GLY A 20 0.10 12.12 2.75
N LEU A 21 0.37 11.14 1.88
CA LEU A 21 1.48 10.19 2.02
C LEU A 21 2.78 10.75 1.45
N ARG A 22 2.72 11.86 0.74
CA ARG A 22 3.85 12.61 0.21
C ARG A 22 4.21 13.73 1.19
N THR A 23 5.21 13.50 2.02
CA THR A 23 5.73 14.51 2.97
C THR A 23 7.19 14.76 2.66
N PRO A 24 7.56 15.96 2.19
CA PRO A 24 8.96 16.30 2.02
C PRO A 24 9.66 16.30 3.39
N ASP A 25 10.90 15.82 3.43
CA ASP A 25 11.81 16.00 4.56
C ASP A 25 12.29 17.46 4.64
N ALA A 26 13.16 17.75 5.62
CA ALA A 26 13.75 19.09 5.80
C ALA A 26 14.53 19.59 4.57
N ASP A 27 15.02 18.68 3.71
CA ASP A 27 15.77 18.97 2.50
C ASP A 27 14.90 18.99 1.24
N GLY A 28 13.58 18.83 1.39
CA GLY A 28 12.61 18.79 0.29
C GLY A 28 12.59 17.46 -0.47
N ARG A 29 13.28 16.43 0.03
CA ARG A 29 13.25 15.07 -0.54
C ARG A 29 12.00 14.36 -0.09
N LEU A 30 11.36 13.71 -1.05
CA LEU A 30 10.09 13.02 -0.80
C LEU A 30 10.38 11.60 -0.32
N ASN A 31 10.09 11.32 0.97
CA ASN A 31 10.06 9.97 1.57
C ASN A 31 11.33 9.10 1.36
N GLU A 32 12.50 9.69 1.03
CA GLU A 32 13.73 8.91 0.77
C GLU A 32 14.26 8.16 2.01
N ASP A 33 13.91 8.61 3.20
CA ASP A 33 14.24 8.00 4.49
C ASP A 33 13.13 7.08 5.02
N LYS A 34 12.01 6.92 4.28
CA LYS A 34 10.81 6.22 4.72
C LYS A 34 10.65 4.85 4.10
N THR A 35 9.98 3.98 4.86
CA THR A 35 9.58 2.64 4.45
C THR A 35 8.08 2.60 4.15
N LEU A 36 7.72 2.13 2.96
CA LEU A 36 6.36 1.79 2.58
C LEU A 36 6.22 0.28 2.46
N VAL A 37 5.14 -0.27 3.03
CA VAL A 37 4.72 -1.66 2.84
C VAL A 37 3.51 -1.67 1.92
N GLU A 38 3.61 -2.34 0.78
CA GLU A 38 2.51 -2.55 -0.17
C GLU A 38 1.93 -3.95 0.00
N ILE A 39 0.65 -4.04 0.37
CA ILE A 39 -0.07 -5.30 0.56
C ILE A 39 -0.82 -5.65 -0.73
N GLY A 40 -0.47 -6.77 -1.35
CA GLY A 40 -0.99 -7.23 -2.62
C GLY A 40 -0.33 -6.49 -3.80
N CYS A 41 0.98 -6.57 -3.89
CA CYS A 41 1.75 -5.88 -4.92
C CYS A 41 1.53 -6.45 -6.33
N GLY A 42 1.01 -7.69 -6.44
CA GLY A 42 0.91 -8.39 -7.71
C GLY A 42 2.26 -8.44 -8.43
N ILE A 43 2.26 -8.16 -9.72
CA ILE A 43 3.48 -8.13 -10.53
C ILE A 43 4.20 -6.77 -10.53
N GLY A 44 3.92 -5.89 -9.56
CA GLY A 44 4.70 -4.68 -9.33
C GLY A 44 4.22 -3.41 -10.03
N ARG A 45 2.95 -3.31 -10.42
CA ARG A 45 2.39 -2.17 -11.14
C ARG A 45 2.60 -0.83 -10.39
N MET A 46 2.22 -0.79 -9.13
CA MET A 46 2.36 0.40 -8.30
C MET A 46 3.71 0.40 -7.56
N THR A 47 4.26 -0.77 -7.29
CA THR A 47 5.56 -0.95 -6.65
C THR A 47 6.66 -0.20 -7.38
N CYS A 48 6.67 -0.22 -8.73
CA CYS A 48 7.63 0.54 -9.54
C CYS A 48 7.63 2.02 -9.15
N ALA A 49 6.46 2.65 -9.16
CA ALA A 49 6.31 4.06 -8.80
C ALA A 49 6.64 4.31 -7.31
N PHE A 50 6.23 3.41 -6.39
CA PHE A 50 6.58 3.54 -4.99
C PHE A 50 8.10 3.49 -4.75
N THR A 51 8.85 2.65 -5.47
CA THR A 51 10.31 2.62 -5.34
C THR A 51 10.97 3.92 -5.82
N CYS A 52 10.32 4.70 -6.65
CA CYS A 52 10.80 6.02 -7.05
C CYS A 52 10.55 7.09 -5.98
N GLU A 53 9.54 6.91 -5.12
CA GLU A 53 9.11 7.88 -4.10
C GLU A 53 9.67 7.58 -2.69
N TYR A 54 9.86 6.30 -2.33
CA TYR A 54 10.27 5.86 -0.99
C TYR A 54 11.68 5.29 -0.99
N GLY A 55 12.39 5.44 0.12
CA GLY A 55 13.73 4.88 0.30
C GLY A 55 13.73 3.35 0.42
N THR A 56 12.67 2.79 0.98
CA THR A 56 12.44 1.34 1.03
C THR A 56 10.99 1.03 0.73
N VAL A 57 10.76 0.06 -0.13
CA VAL A 57 9.43 -0.51 -0.41
C VAL A 57 9.46 -2.00 -0.12
N VAL A 58 8.57 -2.45 0.76
CA VAL A 58 8.35 -3.88 1.02
C VAL A 58 7.10 -4.30 0.29
N ALA A 59 7.26 -5.04 -0.79
CA ALA A 59 6.17 -5.59 -1.59
C ALA A 59 5.73 -6.93 -1.02
N CYS A 60 4.48 -7.02 -0.56
CA CYS A 60 3.89 -8.21 0.03
C CYS A 60 2.84 -8.80 -0.92
N ASP A 61 2.86 -10.10 -1.12
CA ASP A 61 1.85 -10.83 -1.89
C ASP A 61 1.71 -12.27 -1.39
N LEU A 62 0.52 -12.86 -1.60
CA LEU A 62 0.20 -14.26 -1.33
C LEU A 62 0.85 -15.20 -2.37
N ASP A 63 1.02 -14.73 -3.60
CA ASP A 63 1.56 -15.51 -4.71
C ASP A 63 3.07 -15.26 -4.85
N ALA A 64 3.88 -16.27 -4.57
CA ALA A 64 5.33 -16.21 -4.71
C ALA A 64 5.76 -15.92 -6.17
N GLY A 65 5.01 -16.41 -7.16
CA GLY A 65 5.27 -16.13 -8.56
C GLY A 65 5.00 -14.65 -8.92
N PHE A 66 4.05 -14.01 -8.25
CA PHE A 66 3.84 -12.57 -8.38
C PHE A 66 5.00 -11.77 -7.77
N LEU A 67 5.54 -12.20 -6.65
CA LEU A 67 6.72 -11.56 -6.06
C LEU A 67 7.95 -11.67 -6.97
N GLU A 68 8.19 -12.83 -7.60
CA GLU A 68 9.26 -12.98 -8.59
C GLU A 68 9.07 -12.01 -9.77
N ARG A 69 7.85 -11.95 -10.31
CA ARG A 69 7.50 -11.02 -11.40
C ARG A 69 7.58 -9.56 -10.96
N CYS A 70 7.24 -9.25 -9.72
CA CYS A 70 7.38 -7.92 -9.15
C CYS A 70 8.85 -7.47 -9.16
N ILE A 71 9.77 -8.35 -8.73
CA ILE A 71 11.21 -8.07 -8.76
C ILE A 71 11.68 -7.78 -10.20
N GLU A 72 11.28 -8.62 -11.17
CA GLU A 72 11.61 -8.42 -12.59
C GLU A 72 11.07 -7.09 -13.12
N THR A 73 9.80 -6.78 -12.81
CA THR A 73 9.13 -5.56 -13.26
C THR A 73 9.79 -4.31 -12.66
N VAL A 74 10.06 -4.33 -11.35
CA VAL A 74 10.75 -3.21 -10.69
C VAL A 74 12.20 -3.07 -11.17
N GLY A 75 12.88 -4.19 -11.47
CA GLY A 75 14.21 -4.17 -12.07
C GLY A 75 14.25 -3.50 -13.45
N GLN A 76 13.15 -3.55 -14.18
CA GLN A 76 13.03 -2.96 -15.52
C GLN A 76 12.51 -1.50 -15.49
N PHE A 77 11.60 -1.16 -14.57
CA PHE A 77 10.85 0.11 -14.59
C PHE A 77 10.94 0.94 -13.31
N GLY A 78 11.56 0.44 -12.25
CA GLY A 78 11.65 1.09 -10.95
C GLY A 78 13.07 1.10 -10.39
N LYS A 79 13.18 1.24 -9.06
CA LYS A 79 14.46 1.21 -8.32
C LYS A 79 14.54 -0.06 -7.49
N VAL A 80 15.08 -1.12 -8.08
CA VAL A 80 15.15 -2.45 -7.45
C VAL A 80 16.02 -2.50 -6.19
N ASP A 81 16.98 -1.61 -6.07
CA ASP A 81 17.83 -1.45 -4.88
C ASP A 81 17.02 -1.02 -3.64
N ARG A 82 15.85 -0.41 -3.84
CA ARG A 82 14.92 0.01 -2.79
C ARG A 82 13.84 -1.04 -2.47
N LEU A 83 13.77 -2.10 -3.26
CA LEU A 83 12.75 -3.14 -3.11
C LEU A 83 13.18 -4.21 -2.10
N ARG A 84 12.23 -4.63 -1.29
CA ARG A 84 12.20 -5.88 -0.51
C ARG A 84 10.90 -6.60 -0.83
N THR A 85 10.89 -7.90 -0.70
CA THR A 85 9.67 -8.70 -0.86
C THR A 85 9.38 -9.49 0.40
N SER A 86 8.10 -9.69 0.72
CA SER A 86 7.64 -10.53 1.82
C SER A 86 6.48 -11.38 1.35
N HIS A 87 6.60 -12.70 1.51
CA HIS A 87 5.59 -13.67 1.09
C HIS A 87 4.56 -13.86 2.19
N VAL A 88 3.30 -13.53 1.92
CA VAL A 88 2.17 -13.68 2.84
C VAL A 88 1.61 -15.10 2.72
N ILE A 89 2.31 -16.08 3.31
CA ILE A 89 2.08 -17.53 3.09
C ILE A 89 0.67 -17.97 3.49
N ASP A 90 0.16 -17.46 4.59
CA ASP A 90 -1.17 -17.80 5.13
C ASP A 90 -2.29 -16.89 4.60
N GLY A 91 -1.96 -15.88 3.80
CA GLY A 91 -2.90 -14.95 3.19
C GLY A 91 -3.29 -13.75 4.08
N HIS A 92 -2.85 -13.69 5.34
CA HIS A 92 -3.29 -12.65 6.26
C HIS A 92 -2.21 -12.14 7.24
N THR A 93 -1.07 -12.84 7.41
CA THR A 93 0.01 -12.41 8.32
C THR A 93 1.18 -11.81 7.54
N LEU A 94 1.60 -10.60 7.90
CA LEU A 94 2.82 -9.98 7.36
C LEU A 94 4.02 -10.42 8.19
N ASP A 95 4.99 -11.09 7.57
CA ASP A 95 6.27 -11.44 8.22
C ASP A 95 7.18 -10.20 8.33
N LEU A 96 6.69 -9.22 9.08
CA LEU A 96 7.37 -7.95 9.33
C LEU A 96 7.27 -7.60 10.82
N PRO A 97 8.31 -6.97 11.39
CA PRO A 97 8.26 -6.50 12.78
C PRO A 97 7.15 -5.44 12.98
N PRO A 98 6.58 -5.32 14.18
CA PRO A 98 5.74 -4.18 14.53
C PRO A 98 6.54 -2.87 14.42
N ASP A 99 5.87 -1.77 14.16
CA ASP A 99 6.45 -0.43 14.11
C ASP A 99 7.63 -0.28 13.10
N SER A 100 7.66 -1.11 12.04
CA SER A 100 8.75 -1.16 11.07
C SER A 100 8.53 -0.31 9.82
N ALA A 101 7.31 0.18 9.59
CA ALA A 101 6.94 0.95 8.40
C ALA A 101 6.44 2.36 8.75
N ASP A 102 6.63 3.29 7.83
CA ASP A 102 6.02 4.62 7.88
C ASP A 102 4.63 4.64 7.30
N VAL A 103 4.43 3.83 6.28
CA VAL A 103 3.20 3.73 5.52
C VAL A 103 2.93 2.27 5.19
N THR A 104 1.68 1.85 5.38
CA THR A 104 1.13 0.67 4.70
C THR A 104 0.10 1.11 3.68
N PHE A 105 0.14 0.47 2.54
CA PHE A 105 -0.73 0.77 1.41
C PHE A 105 -1.29 -0.52 0.82
N SER A 106 -2.59 -0.54 0.50
CA SER A 106 -3.21 -1.63 -0.25
C SER A 106 -4.28 -1.07 -1.19
N TYR A 107 -4.23 -1.47 -2.46
CA TYR A 107 -5.19 -1.05 -3.48
C TYR A 107 -5.68 -2.25 -4.29
N ILE A 108 -7.01 -2.38 -4.38
CA ILE A 108 -7.70 -3.46 -5.10
C ILE A 108 -7.56 -4.85 -4.45
N THR A 109 -6.62 -5.09 -3.56
CA THR A 109 -6.31 -6.41 -2.98
C THR A 109 -7.38 -6.88 -1.99
N LEU A 110 -7.71 -6.07 -0.97
CA LEU A 110 -8.62 -6.47 0.10
C LEU A 110 -10.05 -6.79 -0.38
N GLN A 111 -10.44 -6.28 -1.54
CA GLN A 111 -11.73 -6.61 -2.16
C GLN A 111 -11.81 -8.05 -2.71
N HIS A 112 -10.67 -8.73 -2.84
CA HIS A 112 -10.58 -10.12 -3.32
C HIS A 112 -10.39 -11.11 -2.17
N CYS A 113 -10.15 -10.61 -0.96
CA CYS A 113 -10.05 -11.43 0.26
C CYS A 113 -11.43 -11.78 0.81
N THR A 114 -11.50 -12.81 1.65
CA THR A 114 -12.66 -13.00 2.52
C THR A 114 -12.77 -11.82 3.50
N PRO A 115 -13.95 -11.51 4.05
CA PRO A 115 -14.09 -10.45 5.04
C PRO A 115 -13.15 -10.61 6.24
N ASP A 116 -12.94 -11.84 6.70
CA ASP A 116 -12.08 -12.15 7.86
C ASP A 116 -10.61 -11.90 7.51
N ASP A 117 -10.11 -12.43 6.38
CA ASP A 117 -8.74 -12.20 5.91
C ASP A 117 -8.48 -10.71 5.66
N ALA A 118 -9.45 -9.99 5.09
CA ALA A 118 -9.32 -8.55 4.87
C ALA A 118 -9.20 -7.76 6.18
N LEU A 119 -9.91 -8.18 7.24
CA LEU A 119 -9.81 -7.57 8.57
C LEU A 119 -8.48 -7.91 9.25
N GLU A 120 -8.01 -9.15 9.12
CA GLU A 120 -6.72 -9.56 9.65
C GLU A 120 -5.57 -8.83 8.95
N LEU A 121 -5.57 -8.74 7.62
CA LEU A 121 -4.61 -7.92 6.87
C LEU A 121 -4.67 -6.44 7.24
N ALA A 122 -5.86 -5.89 7.51
CA ALA A 122 -5.99 -4.52 7.98
C ALA A 122 -5.40 -4.33 9.38
N ALA A 123 -5.56 -5.32 10.28
CA ALA A 123 -4.93 -5.30 11.60
C ALA A 123 -3.40 -5.40 11.50
N GLU A 124 -2.89 -6.26 10.63
CA GLU A 124 -1.46 -6.38 10.33
C GLU A 124 -0.89 -5.08 9.73
N ALA A 125 -1.63 -4.45 8.80
CA ALA A 125 -1.25 -3.14 8.26
C ALA A 125 -1.07 -2.08 9.36
N VAL A 126 -1.92 -2.11 10.38
CA VAL A 126 -1.80 -1.22 11.55
C VAL A 126 -0.64 -1.64 12.45
N ARG A 127 -0.44 -2.94 12.67
CA ARG A 127 0.62 -3.47 13.54
C ARG A 127 2.03 -3.10 13.04
N VAL A 128 2.25 -3.17 11.73
CA VAL A 128 3.58 -2.89 11.16
C VAL A 128 3.88 -1.41 11.01
N VAL A 129 2.87 -0.55 11.07
CA VAL A 129 3.07 0.90 11.00
C VAL A 129 3.47 1.46 12.36
N ARG A 130 4.56 2.22 12.37
CA ARG A 130 5.04 2.91 13.58
C ARG A 130 4.08 4.00 14.06
N PRO A 131 4.11 4.37 15.35
CA PRO A 131 3.34 5.51 15.86
C PRO A 131 3.60 6.79 15.04
N GLY A 132 2.53 7.42 14.57
CA GLY A 132 2.59 8.60 13.69
C GLY A 132 2.65 8.29 12.19
N GLY A 133 2.85 7.03 11.80
CA GLY A 133 2.76 6.57 10.42
C GLY A 133 1.32 6.53 9.88
N LYS A 134 1.14 6.04 8.68
CA LYS A 134 -0.16 6.05 7.99
C LYS A 134 -0.52 4.70 7.40
N VAL A 135 -1.81 4.37 7.43
CA VAL A 135 -2.37 3.17 6.79
C VAL A 135 -3.40 3.63 5.76
N ALA A 136 -3.20 3.27 4.50
CA ALA A 136 -4.10 3.57 3.40
C ALA A 136 -4.59 2.27 2.75
N LEU A 137 -5.83 1.90 3.00
CA LEU A 137 -6.43 0.66 2.54
C LEU A 137 -7.67 0.94 1.69
N ASN A 138 -7.80 0.21 0.58
CA ASN A 138 -8.97 0.24 -0.26
C ASN A 138 -9.86 -0.99 0.03
N PHE A 139 -11.08 -0.74 0.47
CA PHE A 139 -12.13 -1.75 0.63
C PHE A 139 -13.23 -1.53 -0.40
N ARG A 140 -13.79 -2.59 -0.90
CA ARG A 140 -14.97 -2.54 -1.76
C ARG A 140 -16.22 -2.80 -0.91
N GLY A 141 -17.05 -1.76 -0.78
CA GLY A 141 -18.41 -1.93 -0.26
C GLY A 141 -19.35 -2.52 -1.32
N PRO A 142 -20.59 -2.89 -0.93
CA PRO A 142 -21.56 -3.50 -1.85
C PRO A 142 -21.90 -2.64 -3.07
N ALA A 143 -21.58 -1.34 -3.07
CA ALA A 143 -21.83 -0.40 -4.16
C ALA A 143 -20.72 0.64 -4.40
N THR A 144 -19.68 0.71 -3.57
CA THR A 144 -18.69 1.78 -3.63
C THR A 144 -17.35 1.34 -3.02
N SER A 145 -16.23 1.91 -3.51
CA SER A 145 -14.92 1.73 -2.91
C SER A 145 -14.74 2.70 -1.75
N ASP A 146 -14.55 2.18 -0.54
CA ASP A 146 -14.17 2.97 0.63
C ASP A 146 -12.66 2.94 0.79
N VAL A 147 -12.07 4.11 0.98
CA VAL A 147 -10.65 4.23 1.32
C VAL A 147 -10.54 4.64 2.78
N VAL A 148 -9.86 3.83 3.57
CA VAL A 148 -9.59 4.11 4.98
C VAL A 148 -8.15 4.56 5.12
N VAL A 149 -7.93 5.77 5.61
CA VAL A 149 -6.61 6.27 6.00
C VAL A 149 -6.56 6.33 7.51
N VAL A 150 -5.62 5.59 8.09
CA VAL A 150 -5.45 5.50 9.54
C VAL A 150 -4.12 6.15 9.92
N PRO A 151 -4.10 7.30 10.61
CA PRO A 151 -2.91 7.74 11.32
C PRO A 151 -2.67 6.80 12.50
N ALA A 152 -1.42 6.35 12.70
CA ALA A 152 -1.08 5.48 13.81
C ALA A 152 -1.49 6.13 15.15
N GLY A 153 -2.35 5.45 15.90
CA GLY A 153 -2.94 5.91 17.16
C GLY A 153 -4.35 6.51 17.06
N ARG A 154 -4.91 6.72 15.87
CA ARG A 154 -6.33 7.10 15.69
C ARG A 154 -6.87 6.55 14.39
N LEU A 155 -7.95 5.77 14.49
CA LEU A 155 -8.72 5.34 13.33
C LEU A 155 -9.47 6.57 12.76
N VAL A 156 -9.01 7.12 11.65
CA VAL A 156 -9.74 8.15 10.91
C VAL A 156 -10.33 7.49 9.67
N ARG A 157 -11.64 7.29 9.70
CA ARG A 157 -12.39 6.92 8.50
C ARG A 157 -12.45 8.14 7.58
N SER A 158 -11.76 8.09 6.46
CA SER A 158 -11.96 9.02 5.35
C SER A 158 -12.78 8.31 4.29
N THR A 159 -14.07 8.56 4.27
CA THR A 159 -14.95 8.16 3.16
C THR A 159 -14.89 9.26 2.10
N PHE A 160 -14.37 8.95 0.93
CA PHE A 160 -14.67 9.78 -0.25
C PHE A 160 -16.16 9.66 -0.51
N ARG A 161 -16.91 10.72 -0.23
CA ARG A 161 -18.34 10.78 -0.51
C ARG A 161 -18.57 10.76 -2.03
N ILE A 162 -18.82 9.57 -2.53
CA ILE A 162 -19.68 9.41 -3.68
C ILE A 162 -21.12 9.49 -3.13
N PRO A 163 -22.09 10.16 -3.81
CA PRO A 163 -23.40 10.50 -3.23
C PRO A 163 -24.24 9.37 -2.63
N THR A 164 -23.80 8.11 -2.77
CA THR A 164 -24.49 6.90 -2.30
C THR A 164 -23.88 6.32 -1.01
N VAL A 165 -22.81 6.87 -0.45
CA VAL A 165 -22.14 6.34 0.76
C VAL A 165 -22.72 6.95 2.07
N GLY A 166 -23.63 7.90 1.96
CA GLY A 166 -24.25 8.60 3.11
C GLY A 166 -25.16 7.76 4.00
N ASP A 167 -25.51 6.54 3.60
CA ASP A 167 -26.50 5.70 4.29
C ASP A 167 -25.88 4.67 5.26
N TRP A 168 -24.57 4.72 5.49
CA TRP A 168 -23.84 3.74 6.30
C TRP A 168 -23.16 4.33 7.56
N LEU A 169 -23.57 5.54 7.96
CA LEU A 169 -23.18 6.16 9.23
C LEU A 169 -24.44 6.44 10.09
#